data_534f71290e039024cb99e6ecb2c0b214
#
_entry.id   534f71290e039024cb99e6ecb2c0b214
#
_cell.length_a   1.000
_cell.length_b   1.000
_cell.length_c   1.000
_cell.angle_alpha   90.00
_cell.angle_beta   90.00
_cell.angle_gamma   90.00
#
_symmetry.space_group_name_H-M   'P 1'
#
loop_
_entity.id
_entity.type
_entity.pdbx_description
1 polymer ?
#
loop_
_entity_poly.entity_id
_entity_poly.type
_entity_poly.pdbx_seq_one_letter_code
_entity_poly.pdbx_strand_id
1 'polypeptide(L)'
;MADQSKNNVDKALEALNLGLEIEPTGTEVEIDKGVAFDPQFELQDDGSALIPEDPMMQQSTQHDDNLAEFIEEDELRRLTSDLINYYESDKDTRKDWEDTYVKGLDMLGFKYEDRTQPFEGASGVVHPLLAESVTQFQAQAYKEMLPPHGPVNCQIVGQITPQVEDQAQRVKDFMNYQIMNVMKEYDPELDQLLFYLPLAGSAFKKVYYDGQLGRAVSKFVSGEDLIIDYYASDLATASRVTHCIKMSGNELRKNQVSGFYRDVEIDSGSIEPSDSKDKVNELDGVEPSYTGDDDEHLILEMHCDLDLPGFEDKDGIKLPYIVTLDKHSEEILSIRRNFDQIDASRKKKQYFVHYKFLPGLGFYGFGLIHMLGGLSRTATSVLRQLIDAGTL
;
A
#
# COMPACT_ATOMS: atom_id res chain seq x y z
N MET A 1 -15.38 17.41 -44.00
CA MET A 1 -15.55 17.27 -42.53
C MET A 1 -14.25 17.42 -41.71
N ALA A 2 -13.10 17.59 -42.33
CA ALA A 2 -11.83 17.78 -41.62
C ALA A 2 -11.46 19.28 -41.36
N ASP A 3 -12.20 20.18 -41.97
CA ASP A 3 -11.91 21.63 -41.90
C ASP A 3 -12.67 22.35 -40.77
N GLN A 4 -13.72 21.77 -40.23
CA GLN A 4 -14.47 22.36 -39.10
C GLN A 4 -13.85 22.00 -37.72
N SER A 5 -13.03 20.97 -37.64
CA SER A 5 -12.39 20.60 -36.35
C SER A 5 -11.16 21.48 -36.04
N LYS A 6 -10.44 21.94 -37.05
CA LYS A 6 -9.30 22.87 -36.87
C LYS A 6 -9.75 24.25 -36.39
N ASN A 7 -10.87 24.74 -36.94
CA ASN A 7 -11.38 26.07 -36.55
C ASN A 7 -11.91 26.15 -35.10
N ASN A 8 -12.27 25.03 -34.50
CA ASN A 8 -12.71 24.98 -33.09
C ASN A 8 -11.54 24.86 -32.10
N VAL A 9 -10.42 24.29 -32.53
CA VAL A 9 -9.21 24.24 -31.71
C VAL A 9 -8.50 25.59 -31.67
N ASP A 10 -8.45 26.28 -32.82
CA ASP A 10 -7.85 27.62 -32.89
C ASP A 10 -8.67 28.66 -32.10
N LYS A 11 -10.02 28.58 -32.13
CA LYS A 11 -10.87 29.43 -31.28
C LYS A 11 -10.77 29.13 -29.77
N ALA A 12 -10.48 27.88 -29.39
CA ALA A 12 -10.22 27.54 -27.99
C ALA A 12 -8.86 28.04 -27.51
N LEU A 13 -7.87 28.08 -28.39
CA LEU A 13 -6.54 28.65 -28.09
C LEU A 13 -6.56 30.19 -28.03
N GLU A 14 -7.37 30.85 -28.87
CA GLU A 14 -7.57 32.29 -28.76
C GLU A 14 -8.35 32.70 -27.49
N ALA A 15 -9.26 31.88 -27.01
CA ALA A 15 -9.99 32.14 -25.76
C ALA A 15 -9.13 31.93 -24.49
N LEU A 16 -8.01 31.24 -24.58
CA LEU A 16 -7.02 31.07 -23.49
C LEU A 16 -6.00 32.21 -23.45
N ASN A 17 -5.94 33.06 -24.51
CA ASN A 17 -5.05 34.23 -24.61
C ASN A 17 -5.76 35.53 -24.23
N LEU A 18 -6.62 35.51 -23.22
CA LEU A 18 -7.16 36.72 -22.60
C LEU A 18 -6.07 37.40 -21.76
N GLY A 19 -5.36 38.31 -22.42
CA GLY A 19 -4.86 39.57 -21.93
C GLY A 19 -4.48 39.67 -20.45
N LEU A 20 -3.27 39.26 -20.09
CA LEU A 20 -2.49 39.98 -19.12
C LEU A 20 -1.29 40.55 -19.87
N GLU A 21 -1.46 41.75 -20.42
CA GLU A 21 -0.35 42.66 -20.70
C GLU A 21 0.30 43.00 -19.36
N ILE A 22 1.37 42.27 -19.03
CA ILE A 22 2.29 42.65 -17.97
C ILE A 22 3.16 43.74 -18.60
N GLU A 23 2.84 45.00 -18.37
CA GLU A 23 3.80 46.06 -18.56
C GLU A 23 5.05 45.77 -17.73
N PRO A 24 6.25 45.88 -18.30
CA PRO A 24 7.48 45.77 -17.53
C PRO A 24 7.63 47.02 -16.69
N THR A 25 7.03 47.07 -15.52
CA THR A 25 7.42 48.03 -14.49
C THR A 25 8.82 47.62 -14.05
N GLY A 26 9.80 48.34 -14.60
CA GLY A 26 11.16 48.34 -14.09
C GLY A 26 11.15 48.81 -12.65
N THR A 27 11.03 47.92 -11.69
CA THR A 27 11.44 48.18 -10.33
C THR A 27 12.96 48.01 -10.30
N GLU A 28 13.67 49.14 -10.35
CA GLU A 28 15.05 49.20 -9.86
C GLU A 28 15.02 48.71 -8.44
N VAL A 29 15.55 47.48 -8.21
CA VAL A 29 15.83 47.00 -6.88
C VAL A 29 17.04 47.75 -6.39
N GLU A 30 16.83 48.77 -5.56
CA GLU A 30 17.89 49.34 -4.74
C GLU A 30 18.41 48.23 -3.83
N ILE A 31 19.59 47.73 -4.18
CA ILE A 31 20.35 46.82 -3.30
C ILE A 31 20.78 47.64 -2.09
N ASP A 32 20.10 47.50 -0.98
CA ASP A 32 20.49 48.06 0.29
C ASP A 32 21.89 47.55 0.66
N LYS A 33 22.87 48.42 0.60
CA LYS A 33 24.28 48.16 0.92
C LYS A 33 24.52 48.04 2.45
N GLY A 34 23.59 47.44 3.17
CA GLY A 34 23.59 47.37 4.63
C GLY A 34 23.73 45.99 5.24
N VAL A 35 23.85 44.92 4.50
CA VAL A 35 24.16 43.59 5.07
C VAL A 35 25.66 43.38 4.93
N ALA A 36 26.36 43.45 6.05
CA ALA A 36 27.76 43.07 6.14
C ALA A 36 27.89 41.58 5.76
N PHE A 37 28.35 41.34 4.55
CA PHE A 37 28.85 40.05 4.12
C PHE A 37 30.09 39.79 4.95
N ASP A 38 30.10 38.81 5.81
CA ASP A 38 31.27 38.28 6.50
C ASP A 38 31.91 37.26 5.55
N PRO A 39 32.93 37.63 4.76
CA PRO A 39 33.54 36.69 3.85
C PRO A 39 34.67 35.97 4.58
N GLN A 40 34.39 34.76 5.03
CA GLN A 40 35.48 33.79 5.27
C GLN A 40 35.98 33.26 3.91
N PHE A 41 36.45 34.16 3.04
CA PHE A 41 37.20 33.79 1.85
C PHE A 41 38.69 33.93 2.16
N GLU A 42 39.44 32.86 2.28
CA GLU A 42 40.89 32.90 2.17
C GLU A 42 41.27 33.01 0.69
N LEU A 43 41.66 34.20 0.24
CA LEU A 43 42.27 34.43 -1.06
C LEU A 43 43.69 33.85 -1.04
N GLN A 44 43.95 32.91 -1.93
CA GLN A 44 45.35 32.47 -2.19
C GLN A 44 46.08 33.53 -3.05
N ASP A 45 47.41 33.57 -2.90
CA ASP A 45 48.27 34.52 -3.63
C ASP A 45 48.24 34.45 -5.16
N ASP A 46 47.60 33.41 -5.73
CA ASP A 46 47.38 33.22 -7.16
C ASP A 46 46.04 33.77 -7.68
N GLY A 47 45.25 34.41 -6.81
CA GLY A 47 43.94 35.00 -7.18
C GLY A 47 42.81 34.00 -7.23
N SER A 48 43.01 32.72 -6.85
CA SER A 48 41.97 31.73 -6.66
C SER A 48 41.40 31.82 -5.24
N ALA A 49 40.07 31.78 -5.11
CA ALA A 49 39.37 31.67 -3.84
C ALA A 49 39.11 30.18 -3.54
N LEU A 50 39.71 29.65 -2.47
CA LEU A 50 39.23 28.39 -1.90
C LEU A 50 37.88 28.68 -1.21
N ILE A 51 36.83 28.20 -1.81
CA ILE A 51 35.55 28.03 -1.13
C ILE A 51 35.79 26.82 -0.22
N PRO A 52 35.77 26.98 1.16
CA PRO A 52 35.77 25.81 1.99
C PRO A 52 34.55 24.97 1.55
N GLU A 53 34.77 23.72 1.19
CA GLU A 53 33.67 22.76 1.03
C GLU A 53 33.02 22.69 2.41
N ASP A 54 31.89 23.40 2.53
CA ASP A 54 31.04 23.30 3.69
C ASP A 54 30.59 21.84 3.72
N PRO A 55 30.93 21.04 4.74
CA PRO A 55 30.51 19.65 4.81
C PRO A 55 28.99 19.51 4.90
N MET A 56 28.27 20.62 4.92
CA MET A 56 26.81 20.75 4.86
C MET A 56 26.30 21.38 3.56
N MET A 57 26.93 21.19 2.42
CA MET A 57 26.19 21.30 1.18
C MET A 57 25.17 20.16 1.17
N GLN A 58 24.02 20.39 1.81
CA GLN A 58 22.80 19.64 1.55
C GLN A 58 22.64 19.64 0.04
N GLN A 59 22.93 18.51 -0.59
CA GLN A 59 22.65 18.30 -1.99
C GLN A 59 21.19 18.71 -2.16
N SER A 60 20.90 19.64 -3.04
CA SER A 60 19.55 20.12 -3.30
C SER A 60 18.75 19.03 -4.00
N THR A 61 18.42 17.97 -3.23
CA THR A 61 17.59 16.89 -3.71
C THR A 61 16.18 17.41 -3.93
N GLN A 62 15.60 17.05 -5.08
CA GLN A 62 14.18 17.33 -5.30
C GLN A 62 13.34 16.52 -4.31
N HIS A 63 12.12 16.98 -4.01
CA HIS A 63 11.26 16.34 -3.01
C HIS A 63 10.97 14.87 -3.34
N ASP A 64 10.87 14.54 -4.61
CA ASP A 64 10.49 13.22 -5.11
C ASP A 64 11.69 12.31 -5.45
N ASP A 65 12.93 12.76 -5.18
CA ASP A 65 14.12 11.97 -5.44
C ASP A 65 14.19 10.73 -4.54
N ASN A 66 14.89 9.70 -5.04
CA ASN A 66 15.25 8.52 -4.26
C ASN A 66 16.44 8.85 -3.35
N LEU A 67 16.18 9.05 -2.06
CA LEU A 67 17.21 9.43 -1.10
C LEU A 67 18.26 8.33 -0.86
N ALA A 68 17.94 7.07 -1.18
CA ALA A 68 18.88 5.97 -1.04
C ALA A 68 20.12 6.10 -1.95
N GLU A 69 20.05 6.94 -2.99
CA GLU A 69 21.20 7.21 -3.87
C GLU A 69 22.21 8.19 -3.26
N PHE A 70 21.80 8.93 -2.22
CA PHE A 70 22.59 10.00 -1.59
C PHE A 70 23.12 9.64 -0.20
N ILE A 71 22.77 8.47 0.32
CA ILE A 71 23.18 7.96 1.64
C ILE A 71 24.32 6.95 1.46
N GLU A 72 25.28 6.98 2.36
CA GLU A 72 26.40 6.05 2.34
C GLU A 72 25.95 4.60 2.57
N GLU A 73 26.61 3.66 1.91
CA GLU A 73 26.24 2.23 1.92
C GLU A 73 26.27 1.63 3.33
N ASP A 74 27.22 2.02 4.16
CA ASP A 74 27.32 1.53 5.55
C ASP A 74 26.13 2.00 6.41
N GLU A 75 25.61 3.20 6.17
CA GLU A 75 24.42 3.72 6.84
C GLU A 75 23.15 3.03 6.34
N LEU A 76 23.06 2.76 5.03
CA LEU A 76 21.96 2.00 4.45
C LEU A 76 21.90 0.59 5.06
N ARG A 77 23.02 -0.11 5.21
CA ARG A 77 23.05 -1.44 5.83
C ARG A 77 22.62 -1.43 7.29
N ARG A 78 23.01 -0.42 8.07
CA ARG A 78 22.53 -0.27 9.45
C ARG A 78 21.02 -0.06 9.48
N LEU A 79 20.54 0.84 8.64
CA LEU A 79 19.11 1.13 8.52
C LEU A 79 18.31 -0.13 8.12
N THR A 80 18.81 -0.91 7.16
CA THR A 80 18.17 -2.17 6.74
C THR A 80 18.05 -3.15 7.89
N SER A 81 19.14 -3.37 8.64
CA SER A 81 19.13 -4.27 9.79
C SER A 81 18.08 -3.86 10.84
N ASP A 82 17.98 -2.57 11.14
CA ASP A 82 17.00 -2.04 12.07
C ASP A 82 15.56 -2.24 11.55
N LEU A 83 15.33 -1.97 10.26
CA LEU A 83 14.02 -2.11 9.64
C LEU A 83 13.55 -3.57 9.58
N ILE A 84 14.44 -4.51 9.27
CA ILE A 84 14.13 -5.95 9.29
C ILE A 84 13.80 -6.42 10.71
N ASN A 85 14.57 -5.99 11.71
CA ASN A 85 14.26 -6.29 13.10
C ASN A 85 12.89 -5.76 13.54
N TYR A 86 12.53 -4.56 13.10
CA TYR A 86 11.20 -3.99 13.36
C TYR A 86 10.09 -4.79 12.65
N TYR A 87 10.30 -5.18 11.40
CA TYR A 87 9.37 -6.02 10.67
C TYR A 87 9.11 -7.36 11.36
N GLU A 88 10.17 -8.08 11.77
CA GLU A 88 10.03 -9.36 12.47
C GLU A 88 9.34 -9.18 13.83
N SER A 89 9.67 -8.12 14.58
CA SER A 89 8.98 -7.79 15.83
C SER A 89 7.49 -7.54 15.61
N ASP A 90 7.11 -6.74 14.62
CA ASP A 90 5.70 -6.43 14.32
C ASP A 90 4.95 -7.69 13.86
N LYS A 91 5.62 -8.59 13.11
CA LYS A 91 5.07 -9.89 12.70
C LYS A 91 4.81 -10.80 13.89
N ASP A 92 5.75 -10.85 14.83
CA ASP A 92 5.60 -11.68 16.04
C ASP A 92 4.43 -11.23 16.91
N THR A 93 4.16 -9.91 17.02
CA THR A 93 3.04 -9.39 17.83
C THR A 93 1.67 -9.86 17.35
N ARG A 94 1.51 -10.17 16.06
CA ARG A 94 0.23 -10.59 15.45
C ARG A 94 0.09 -12.10 15.26
N LYS A 95 1.06 -12.90 15.68
CA LYS A 95 1.12 -14.35 15.43
C LYS A 95 -0.14 -15.08 15.88
N ASP A 96 -0.71 -14.75 17.05
CA ASP A 96 -1.94 -15.37 17.54
C ASP A 96 -3.14 -15.12 16.62
N TRP A 97 -3.20 -13.94 16.00
CA TRP A 97 -4.23 -13.61 15.00
C TRP A 97 -4.03 -14.44 13.73
N GLU A 98 -2.80 -14.55 13.23
CA GLU A 98 -2.44 -15.33 12.04
C GLU A 98 -2.72 -16.82 12.24
N ASP A 99 -2.33 -17.40 13.37
CA ASP A 99 -2.64 -18.79 13.75
C ASP A 99 -4.14 -19.08 13.78
N THR A 100 -4.94 -18.13 14.25
CA THR A 100 -6.40 -18.25 14.28
C THR A 100 -6.98 -18.21 12.87
N TYR A 101 -6.45 -17.36 12.02
CA TYR A 101 -6.84 -17.28 10.62
C TYR A 101 -6.51 -18.56 9.86
N VAL A 102 -5.30 -19.11 10.00
CA VAL A 102 -4.87 -20.39 9.40
C VAL A 102 -5.81 -21.53 9.81
N LYS A 103 -6.12 -21.66 11.11
CA LYS A 103 -7.09 -22.65 11.60
C LYS A 103 -8.49 -22.45 11.03
N GLY A 104 -8.85 -21.22 10.74
CA GLY A 104 -10.14 -20.86 10.15
C GLY A 104 -10.23 -21.24 8.68
N LEU A 105 -9.16 -21.15 7.93
CA LEU A 105 -9.10 -21.55 6.53
C LEU A 105 -9.45 -23.04 6.36
N ASP A 106 -9.02 -23.92 7.27
CA ASP A 106 -9.39 -25.34 7.29
C ASP A 106 -10.91 -25.55 7.40
N MET A 107 -11.62 -24.62 8.03
CA MET A 107 -13.06 -24.72 8.26
C MET A 107 -13.91 -24.26 7.07
N LEU A 108 -13.30 -23.70 6.01
CA LEU A 108 -14.00 -23.37 4.77
C LEU A 108 -14.54 -24.59 4.04
N GLY A 109 -13.84 -25.73 4.18
CA GLY A 109 -14.30 -27.00 3.64
C GLY A 109 -14.21 -27.14 2.13
N PHE A 110 -13.33 -26.38 1.49
CA PHE A 110 -13.12 -26.45 0.03
C PHE A 110 -12.35 -27.70 -0.41
N LYS A 111 -11.62 -28.33 0.51
CA LYS A 111 -10.85 -29.54 0.26
C LYS A 111 -11.48 -30.73 0.96
N TYR A 112 -11.61 -31.86 0.25
CA TYR A 112 -11.99 -33.13 0.85
C TYR A 112 -10.79 -33.71 1.57
N GLU A 113 -10.95 -34.13 2.84
CA GLU A 113 -9.90 -34.74 3.63
C GLU A 113 -10.03 -36.26 3.58
N ASP A 114 -9.01 -36.97 3.10
CA ASP A 114 -8.90 -38.40 3.28
C ASP A 114 -8.45 -38.74 4.72
N ARG A 115 -9.35 -39.32 5.51
CA ARG A 115 -9.06 -39.59 6.92
C ARG A 115 -8.82 -41.08 7.16
N THR A 116 -7.76 -41.33 7.91
CA THR A 116 -7.39 -42.67 8.38
C THR A 116 -7.74 -42.91 9.85
N GLN A 117 -8.22 -41.88 10.53
CA GLN A 117 -8.61 -41.96 11.95
C GLN A 117 -10.07 -41.49 12.15
N PRO A 118 -10.89 -42.14 12.99
CA PRO A 118 -10.52 -43.23 13.92
C PRO A 118 -10.33 -44.62 13.25
N PHE A 119 -10.72 -44.76 11.97
CA PHE A 119 -10.51 -45.95 11.15
C PHE A 119 -10.25 -45.58 9.70
N GLU A 120 -9.67 -46.47 8.93
CA GLU A 120 -9.40 -46.25 7.51
C GLU A 120 -10.70 -46.11 6.72
N GLY A 121 -10.87 -45.02 5.95
CA GLY A 121 -12.10 -44.66 5.25
C GLY A 121 -13.13 -43.89 6.10
N ALA A 122 -12.74 -43.39 7.26
CA ALA A 122 -13.56 -42.48 8.05
C ALA A 122 -13.96 -41.22 7.24
N SER A 123 -15.13 -40.66 7.48
CA SER A 123 -15.68 -39.52 6.72
C SER A 123 -14.81 -38.29 6.83
N GLY A 124 -14.38 -37.76 5.69
CA GLY A 124 -13.64 -36.50 5.54
C GLY A 124 -14.52 -35.26 5.33
N VAL A 125 -15.85 -35.40 5.48
CA VAL A 125 -16.79 -34.30 5.24
C VAL A 125 -16.55 -33.12 6.17
N VAL A 126 -16.55 -31.90 5.63
CA VAL A 126 -16.54 -30.64 6.36
C VAL A 126 -17.88 -29.93 6.16
N HIS A 127 -18.49 -29.44 7.24
CA HIS A 127 -19.71 -28.66 7.13
C HIS A 127 -19.39 -27.24 6.64
N PRO A 128 -19.93 -26.78 5.49
CA PRO A 128 -19.53 -25.51 4.86
C PRO A 128 -20.20 -24.28 5.50
N LEU A 129 -20.51 -24.31 6.80
CA LEU A 129 -21.20 -23.22 7.49
C LEU A 129 -20.48 -21.86 7.36
N LEU A 130 -19.15 -21.89 7.49
CA LEU A 130 -18.35 -20.69 7.40
C LEU A 130 -18.33 -20.14 5.96
N ALA A 131 -18.09 -21.01 4.98
CA ALA A 131 -18.08 -20.63 3.57
C ALA A 131 -19.43 -20.06 3.10
N GLU A 132 -20.54 -20.69 3.52
CA GLU A 132 -21.88 -20.21 3.22
C GLU A 132 -22.14 -18.82 3.80
N SER A 133 -21.77 -18.60 5.06
CA SER A 133 -21.95 -17.31 5.73
C SER A 133 -21.12 -16.20 5.08
N VAL A 134 -19.88 -16.48 4.70
CA VAL A 134 -18.99 -15.54 3.99
C VAL A 134 -19.56 -15.18 2.62
N THR A 135 -19.99 -16.19 1.86
CA THR A 135 -20.52 -16.00 0.50
C THR A 135 -21.85 -15.22 0.51
N GLN A 136 -22.71 -15.48 1.52
CA GLN A 136 -23.95 -14.71 1.68
C GLN A 136 -23.68 -13.23 1.98
N PHE A 137 -22.72 -12.94 2.87
CA PHE A 137 -22.31 -11.57 3.15
C PHE A 137 -21.77 -10.90 1.89
N GLN A 138 -20.83 -11.53 1.18
CA GLN A 138 -20.23 -11.02 -0.06
C GLN A 138 -21.33 -10.65 -1.08
N ALA A 139 -22.26 -11.58 -1.34
CA ALA A 139 -23.32 -11.38 -2.34
C ALA A 139 -24.28 -10.22 -2.00
N GLN A 140 -24.53 -9.98 -0.71
CA GLN A 140 -25.36 -8.86 -0.26
C GLN A 140 -24.59 -7.53 -0.30
N ALA A 141 -23.39 -7.51 0.28
CA ALA A 141 -22.56 -6.31 0.39
C ALA A 141 -22.15 -5.79 -1.01
N TYR A 142 -21.81 -6.67 -1.94
CA TYR A 142 -21.42 -6.31 -3.29
C TYR A 142 -22.49 -5.48 -4.01
N LYS A 143 -23.75 -5.90 -3.94
CA LYS A 143 -24.88 -5.18 -4.58
C LYS A 143 -25.12 -3.80 -3.97
N GLU A 144 -24.89 -3.65 -2.68
CA GLU A 144 -25.10 -2.38 -1.97
C GLU A 144 -23.93 -1.42 -2.20
N MET A 145 -22.70 -1.94 -2.20
CA MET A 145 -21.49 -1.13 -2.35
C MET A 145 -21.20 -0.72 -3.80
N LEU A 146 -21.59 -1.54 -4.77
CA LEU A 146 -21.38 -1.27 -6.20
C LEU A 146 -22.69 -1.27 -6.99
N PRO A 147 -23.58 -0.28 -6.77
CA PRO A 147 -24.82 -0.17 -7.50
C PRO A 147 -24.56 0.16 -8.99
N PRO A 148 -25.46 -0.20 -9.92
CA PRO A 148 -25.28 0.00 -11.36
C PRO A 148 -25.02 1.44 -11.80
N HIS A 149 -25.42 2.42 -10.97
CA HIS A 149 -25.22 3.86 -11.22
C HIS A 149 -23.90 4.40 -10.64
N GLY A 150 -23.06 3.52 -10.10
CA GLY A 150 -21.81 3.84 -9.42
C GLY A 150 -21.98 4.15 -7.91
N PRO A 151 -20.91 3.92 -7.14
CA PRO A 151 -20.95 4.02 -5.67
C PRO A 151 -20.93 5.45 -5.13
N VAL A 152 -20.56 6.44 -5.95
CA VAL A 152 -20.38 7.83 -5.49
C VAL A 152 -21.68 8.61 -5.59
N ASN A 153 -22.03 9.26 -4.50
CA ASN A 153 -23.08 10.28 -4.46
C ASN A 153 -22.54 11.56 -3.83
N CYS A 154 -22.89 12.73 -4.39
CA CYS A 154 -22.43 14.03 -3.91
C CYS A 154 -23.53 14.69 -3.10
N GLN A 155 -23.18 15.17 -1.89
CA GLN A 155 -24.06 15.98 -1.06
C GLN A 155 -23.51 17.41 -0.99
N ILE A 156 -24.38 18.38 -1.25
CA ILE A 156 -24.01 19.80 -1.17
C ILE A 156 -24.10 20.24 0.29
N VAL A 157 -23.00 20.80 0.80
CA VAL A 157 -22.95 21.41 2.13
C VAL A 157 -22.91 22.93 1.97
N GLY A 158 -23.89 23.63 2.50
CA GLY A 158 -24.01 25.09 2.42
C GLY A 158 -25.20 25.55 1.56
N GLN A 159 -25.05 26.69 0.86
CA GLN A 159 -26.12 27.26 0.04
C GLN A 159 -26.28 26.48 -1.26
N ILE A 160 -27.49 26.04 -1.54
CA ILE A 160 -27.85 25.33 -2.76
C ILE A 160 -28.20 26.39 -3.83
N THR A 161 -27.40 26.40 -4.88
CA THR A 161 -27.65 27.20 -6.10
C THR A 161 -27.64 26.30 -7.32
N PRO A 162 -28.34 26.63 -8.42
CA PRO A 162 -28.35 25.83 -9.62
C PRO A 162 -26.95 25.52 -10.17
N GLN A 163 -26.00 26.44 -10.00
CA GLN A 163 -24.60 26.26 -10.41
C GLN A 163 -23.86 25.23 -9.56
N VAL A 164 -24.11 25.22 -8.24
CA VAL A 164 -23.51 24.26 -7.31
C VAL A 164 -24.11 22.87 -7.51
N GLU A 165 -25.42 22.78 -7.82
CA GLU A 165 -26.07 21.51 -8.18
C GLU A 165 -25.47 20.90 -9.44
N ASP A 166 -25.27 21.70 -10.50
CA ASP A 166 -24.62 21.27 -11.74
C ASP A 166 -23.17 20.82 -11.51
N GLN A 167 -22.42 21.54 -10.66
CA GLN A 167 -21.06 21.12 -10.26
C GLN A 167 -21.06 19.79 -9.49
N ALA A 168 -21.97 19.63 -8.53
CA ALA A 168 -22.08 18.40 -7.76
C ALA A 168 -22.42 17.18 -8.65
N GLN A 169 -23.30 17.39 -9.63
CA GLN A 169 -23.65 16.33 -10.60
C GLN A 169 -22.44 15.97 -11.47
N ARG A 170 -21.69 16.96 -11.98
CA ARG A 170 -20.47 16.70 -12.77
C ARG A 170 -19.40 15.97 -11.97
N VAL A 171 -19.20 16.35 -10.70
CA VAL A 171 -18.24 15.65 -9.80
C VAL A 171 -18.69 14.20 -9.58
N LYS A 172 -19.97 13.98 -9.30
CA LYS A 172 -20.55 12.64 -9.14
C LYS A 172 -20.33 11.77 -10.38
N ASP A 173 -20.66 12.29 -11.56
CA ASP A 173 -20.55 11.57 -12.82
C ASP A 173 -19.09 11.28 -13.16
N PHE A 174 -18.18 12.23 -12.93
CA PHE A 174 -16.75 12.04 -13.12
C PHE A 174 -16.15 11.00 -12.17
N MET A 175 -16.48 11.07 -10.88
CA MET A 175 -15.99 10.10 -9.90
C MET A 175 -16.48 8.68 -10.21
N ASN A 176 -17.77 8.54 -10.55
CA ASN A 176 -18.32 7.24 -10.96
C ASN A 176 -17.66 6.73 -12.25
N TYR A 177 -17.42 7.59 -13.23
CA TYR A 177 -16.68 7.23 -14.44
C TYR A 177 -15.26 6.75 -14.11
N GLN A 178 -14.53 7.43 -13.22
CA GLN A 178 -13.20 7.00 -12.79
C GLN A 178 -13.24 5.60 -12.17
N ILE A 179 -14.14 5.36 -11.23
CA ILE A 179 -14.23 4.09 -10.48
C ILE A 179 -14.70 2.95 -11.41
N MET A 180 -15.75 3.17 -12.21
CA MET A 180 -16.42 2.10 -12.96
C MET A 180 -15.76 1.80 -14.31
N ASN A 181 -15.07 2.78 -14.93
CA ASN A 181 -14.57 2.64 -16.29
C ASN A 181 -13.05 2.77 -16.42
N VAL A 182 -12.42 3.64 -15.62
CA VAL A 182 -10.97 3.88 -15.69
C VAL A 182 -10.21 2.91 -14.80
N MET A 183 -10.67 2.72 -13.56
CA MET A 183 -10.06 1.81 -12.58
C MET A 183 -10.62 0.40 -12.76
N LYS A 184 -10.17 -0.30 -13.81
CA LYS A 184 -10.69 -1.65 -14.16
C LYS A 184 -10.49 -2.68 -13.05
N GLU A 185 -9.49 -2.48 -12.20
CA GLU A 185 -9.20 -3.33 -11.06
C GLU A 185 -10.18 -3.14 -9.90
N TYR A 186 -10.92 -2.02 -9.86
CA TYR A 186 -11.73 -1.68 -8.69
C TYR A 186 -12.79 -2.72 -8.36
N ASP A 187 -13.49 -3.22 -9.38
CA ASP A 187 -14.56 -4.20 -9.24
C ASP A 187 -14.04 -5.56 -8.73
N PRO A 188 -13.11 -6.26 -9.41
CA PRO A 188 -12.61 -7.56 -8.94
C PRO A 188 -11.89 -7.44 -7.58
N GLU A 189 -11.17 -6.36 -7.32
CA GLU A 189 -10.49 -6.11 -6.06
C GLU A 189 -11.49 -5.81 -4.91
N LEU A 190 -12.65 -5.24 -5.22
CA LEU A 190 -13.73 -5.06 -4.23
C LEU A 190 -14.40 -6.39 -3.92
N ASP A 191 -14.67 -7.21 -4.92
CA ASP A 191 -15.29 -8.52 -4.73
C ASP A 191 -14.41 -9.43 -3.86
N GLN A 192 -13.10 -9.45 -4.11
CA GLN A 192 -12.12 -10.16 -3.30
C GLN A 192 -12.07 -9.62 -1.86
N LEU A 193 -12.09 -8.30 -1.68
CA LEU A 193 -12.14 -7.68 -0.35
C LEU A 193 -13.38 -8.10 0.42
N LEU A 194 -14.55 -8.14 -0.23
CA LEU A 194 -15.82 -8.49 0.41
C LEU A 194 -15.92 -9.98 0.79
N PHE A 195 -15.18 -10.85 0.12
CA PHE A 195 -15.01 -12.25 0.54
C PHE A 195 -14.05 -12.36 1.74
N TYR A 196 -12.91 -11.68 1.65
CA TYR A 196 -11.84 -11.78 2.65
C TYR A 196 -12.21 -11.10 3.98
N LEU A 197 -12.86 -9.93 3.92
CA LEU A 197 -13.19 -9.13 5.10
C LEU A 197 -14.01 -9.87 6.17
N PRO A 198 -15.16 -10.52 5.83
CA PRO A 198 -15.92 -11.26 6.83
C PRO A 198 -15.18 -12.50 7.31
N LEU A 199 -14.33 -13.09 6.51
CA LEU A 199 -13.54 -14.28 6.86
C LEU A 199 -12.49 -13.94 7.92
N ALA A 200 -11.54 -13.08 7.58
CA ALA A 200 -10.38 -12.74 8.40
C ALA A 200 -10.67 -11.66 9.47
N GLY A 201 -11.69 -10.83 9.24
CA GLY A 201 -12.06 -9.73 10.14
C GLY A 201 -11.39 -8.39 9.84
N SER A 202 -10.29 -8.39 9.10
CA SER A 202 -9.58 -7.20 8.65
C SER A 202 -9.15 -7.35 7.20
N ALA A 203 -9.35 -6.30 6.43
CA ALA A 203 -8.90 -6.21 5.05
C ALA A 203 -8.46 -4.77 4.76
N PHE A 204 -7.62 -4.59 3.76
CA PHE A 204 -7.08 -3.29 3.42
C PHE A 204 -7.24 -2.98 1.95
N LYS A 205 -7.27 -1.69 1.62
CA LYS A 205 -7.07 -1.20 0.26
C LYS A 205 -5.90 -0.24 0.24
N LYS A 206 -5.02 -0.41 -0.74
CA LYS A 206 -3.97 0.56 -1.08
C LYS A 206 -4.47 1.44 -2.21
N VAL A 207 -4.51 2.76 -1.98
CA VAL A 207 -4.94 3.75 -2.97
C VAL A 207 -3.78 4.69 -3.25
N TYR A 208 -3.38 4.77 -4.52
CA TYR A 208 -2.26 5.61 -4.94
C TYR A 208 -2.42 6.04 -6.40
N TYR A 209 -1.66 7.03 -6.80
CA TYR A 209 -1.55 7.43 -8.21
C TYR A 209 -0.37 6.68 -8.83
N ASP A 210 -0.62 5.94 -9.89
CA ASP A 210 0.40 5.24 -10.64
C ASP A 210 0.87 6.11 -11.80
N GLY A 211 2.13 6.55 -11.74
CA GLY A 211 2.73 7.43 -12.74
C GLY A 211 2.92 6.74 -14.10
N GLN A 212 3.11 5.41 -14.13
CA GLN A 212 3.26 4.65 -15.38
C GLN A 212 1.91 4.48 -16.08
N LEU A 213 0.85 4.21 -15.29
CA LEU A 213 -0.52 4.10 -15.81
C LEU A 213 -1.19 5.46 -16.03
N GLY A 214 -0.67 6.53 -15.44
CA GLY A 214 -1.21 7.89 -15.51
C GLY A 214 -2.60 8.04 -14.87
N ARG A 215 -2.94 7.19 -13.87
CA ARG A 215 -4.25 7.17 -13.22
C ARG A 215 -4.17 6.72 -11.75
N ALA A 216 -5.22 7.00 -11.01
CA ALA A 216 -5.39 6.43 -9.67
C ALA A 216 -5.65 4.92 -9.76
N VAL A 217 -5.13 4.20 -8.77
CA VAL A 217 -5.23 2.73 -8.62
C VAL A 217 -5.72 2.42 -7.22
N SER A 218 -6.60 1.43 -7.11
CA SER A 218 -7.11 0.92 -5.84
C SER A 218 -6.96 -0.59 -5.80
N LYS A 219 -6.01 -1.10 -5.01
CA LYS A 219 -5.72 -2.54 -4.88
C LYS A 219 -6.17 -3.07 -3.53
N PHE A 220 -6.69 -4.28 -3.52
CA PHE A 220 -6.91 -5.04 -2.30
C PHE A 220 -5.57 -5.50 -1.74
N VAL A 221 -5.44 -5.42 -0.42
CA VAL A 221 -4.30 -5.96 0.33
C VAL A 221 -4.84 -6.82 1.47
N SER A 222 -4.41 -8.06 1.51
CA SER A 222 -4.81 -8.99 2.55
C SER A 222 -4.25 -8.58 3.91
N GLY A 223 -4.86 -9.03 4.99
CA GLY A 223 -4.31 -8.83 6.33
C GLY A 223 -2.96 -9.53 6.52
N GLU A 224 -2.65 -10.53 5.71
CA GLU A 224 -1.39 -11.25 5.73
C GLU A 224 -0.25 -10.42 5.15
N ASP A 225 -0.53 -9.66 4.10
CA ASP A 225 0.45 -8.86 3.36
C ASP A 225 0.69 -7.47 3.95
N LEU A 226 -0.19 -7.00 4.86
CA LEU A 226 0.01 -5.73 5.56
C LEU A 226 0.30 -5.98 7.03
N ILE A 227 1.57 -5.81 7.41
CA ILE A 227 2.06 -6.07 8.76
C ILE A 227 2.11 -4.78 9.56
N ILE A 228 1.43 -4.79 10.70
CA ILE A 228 1.30 -3.67 11.61
C ILE A 228 1.33 -4.24 13.02
N ASP A 229 1.95 -3.53 13.94
CA ASP A 229 1.96 -3.91 15.35
C ASP A 229 0.54 -4.13 15.86
N TYR A 230 0.30 -5.28 16.50
CA TYR A 230 -1.02 -5.66 17.05
C TYR A 230 -1.58 -4.64 18.04
N TYR A 231 -0.72 -3.92 18.74
CA TYR A 231 -1.08 -2.94 19.75
C TYR A 231 -1.34 -1.53 19.19
N ALA A 232 -1.16 -1.34 17.89
CA ALA A 232 -1.49 -0.06 17.25
C ALA A 232 -3.00 0.23 17.33
N SER A 233 -3.37 1.48 17.55
CA SER A 233 -4.78 1.91 17.60
C SER A 233 -5.41 1.99 16.22
N ASP A 234 -4.70 2.62 15.27
CA ASP A 234 -5.13 2.80 13.89
C ASP A 234 -3.92 2.98 12.95
N LEU A 235 -4.19 3.05 11.63
CA LEU A 235 -3.15 3.25 10.61
C LEU A 235 -2.46 4.61 10.70
N ALA A 236 -3.15 5.63 11.18
CA ALA A 236 -2.62 6.99 11.21
C ALA A 236 -1.60 7.15 12.34
N THR A 237 -1.85 6.49 13.48
CA THR A 237 -1.02 6.54 14.69
C THR A 237 -0.02 5.38 14.77
N ALA A 238 -0.14 4.39 13.90
CA ALA A 238 0.82 3.28 13.84
C ALA A 238 2.23 3.81 13.54
N SER A 239 3.19 3.37 14.35
CA SER A 239 4.60 3.76 14.19
C SER A 239 5.17 3.29 12.86
N ARG A 240 4.73 2.11 12.40
CA ARG A 240 5.15 1.50 11.13
C ARG A 240 3.99 0.77 10.48
N VAL A 241 3.99 0.78 9.15
CA VAL A 241 3.09 -0.03 8.31
C VAL A 241 3.94 -0.68 7.23
N THR A 242 4.04 -2.00 7.23
CA THR A 242 4.85 -2.75 6.27
C THR A 242 3.97 -3.50 5.31
N HIS A 243 4.11 -3.24 4.02
CA HIS A 243 3.44 -3.96 2.94
C HIS A 243 4.40 -4.94 2.29
N CYS A 244 4.08 -6.22 2.35
CA CYS A 244 4.83 -7.30 1.74
C CYS A 244 4.37 -7.51 0.30
N ILE A 245 5.25 -7.32 -0.67
CA ILE A 245 4.95 -7.41 -2.10
C ILE A 245 5.82 -8.49 -2.71
N LYS A 246 5.21 -9.47 -3.35
CA LYS A 246 5.94 -10.41 -4.21
C LYS A 246 6.15 -9.76 -5.58
N MET A 247 7.37 -9.77 -6.06
CA MET A 247 7.76 -9.14 -7.32
C MET A 247 8.67 -10.07 -8.11
N SER A 248 8.43 -10.21 -9.41
CA SER A 248 9.35 -10.96 -10.28
C SER A 248 10.63 -10.16 -10.54
N GLY A 249 11.76 -10.84 -10.76
CA GLY A 249 13.03 -10.18 -11.09
C GLY A 249 12.93 -9.26 -12.31
N ASN A 250 12.10 -9.63 -13.31
CA ASN A 250 11.87 -8.77 -14.46
C ASN A 250 11.12 -7.46 -14.10
N GLU A 251 10.15 -7.51 -13.20
CA GLU A 251 9.45 -6.31 -12.73
C GLU A 251 10.35 -5.43 -11.86
N LEU A 252 11.16 -6.06 -11.01
CA LEU A 252 12.20 -5.39 -10.25
C LEU A 252 13.16 -4.64 -11.18
N ARG A 253 13.67 -5.33 -12.21
CA ARG A 253 14.58 -4.73 -13.19
C ARG A 253 13.96 -3.57 -13.97
N LYS A 254 12.68 -3.66 -14.33
CA LYS A 254 11.94 -2.54 -14.95
C LYS A 254 11.90 -1.31 -14.03
N ASN A 255 11.68 -1.51 -12.75
CA ASN A 255 11.67 -0.42 -11.77
C ASN A 255 13.06 0.20 -11.56
N GLN A 256 14.13 -0.60 -11.63
CA GLN A 256 15.51 -0.08 -11.63
C GLN A 256 15.80 0.75 -12.89
N VAL A 257 15.49 0.22 -14.07
CA VAL A 257 15.69 0.93 -15.35
C VAL A 257 14.88 2.22 -15.44
N SER A 258 13.69 2.25 -14.85
CA SER A 258 12.87 3.48 -14.80
C SER A 258 13.38 4.53 -13.80
N GLY A 259 14.40 4.22 -12.98
CA GLY A 259 14.91 5.10 -11.93
C GLY A 259 13.97 5.18 -10.72
N PHE A 260 12.99 4.27 -10.62
CA PHE A 260 12.14 4.18 -9.45
C PHE A 260 12.86 3.51 -8.27
N TYR A 261 13.65 2.47 -8.56
CA TYR A 261 14.53 1.80 -7.63
C TYR A 261 15.99 2.05 -7.98
N ARG A 262 16.86 1.98 -6.99
CA ARG A 262 18.31 2.06 -7.13
C ARG A 262 18.82 0.87 -7.97
N ASP A 263 19.78 1.10 -8.87
CA ASP A 263 20.39 0.05 -9.72
C ASP A 263 21.46 -0.72 -8.93
N VAL A 264 21.04 -1.71 -8.16
CA VAL A 264 21.88 -2.63 -7.38
C VAL A 264 21.63 -4.06 -7.82
N GLU A 265 22.67 -4.89 -7.75
CA GLU A 265 22.54 -6.33 -7.97
C GLU A 265 21.85 -6.95 -6.75
N ILE A 266 20.77 -7.68 -6.99
CA ILE A 266 19.96 -8.32 -5.96
C ILE A 266 19.94 -9.81 -6.26
N ASP A 267 20.41 -10.59 -5.32
CA ASP A 267 20.36 -12.03 -5.42
C ASP A 267 18.92 -12.53 -5.22
N SER A 268 18.45 -13.36 -6.15
CA SER A 268 17.17 -14.05 -5.99
C SER A 268 17.28 -15.07 -4.85
N GLY A 269 16.31 -15.05 -3.96
CA GLY A 269 16.21 -16.01 -2.86
C GLY A 269 14.92 -16.80 -2.93
N SER A 270 14.91 -17.98 -2.33
CA SER A 270 13.68 -18.71 -2.14
C SER A 270 12.80 -17.95 -1.12
N ILE A 271 11.62 -17.53 -1.54
CA ILE A 271 10.64 -16.94 -0.62
C ILE A 271 10.03 -18.08 0.18
N GLU A 272 10.31 -18.13 1.49
CA GLU A 272 9.57 -19.02 2.38
C GLU A 272 8.18 -18.40 2.57
N PRO A 273 7.10 -19.06 2.09
CA PRO A 273 5.76 -18.56 2.33
C PRO A 273 5.42 -18.62 3.81
N SER A 274 4.55 -17.72 4.28
CA SER A 274 3.99 -17.82 5.63
C SER A 274 3.02 -19.00 5.72
N ASP A 275 2.81 -19.55 6.93
CA ASP A 275 1.88 -20.65 7.19
C ASP A 275 0.47 -20.37 6.62
N SER A 276 0.04 -19.12 6.63
CA SER A 276 -1.24 -18.70 6.06
C SER A 276 -1.26 -18.78 4.53
N LYS A 277 -0.20 -18.37 3.86
CA LYS A 277 -0.08 -18.46 2.40
C LYS A 277 0.05 -19.90 1.92
N ASP A 278 0.79 -20.72 2.63
CA ASP A 278 0.88 -22.15 2.35
C ASP A 278 -0.50 -22.80 2.44
N LYS A 279 -1.28 -22.40 3.44
CA LYS A 279 -2.63 -22.92 3.60
C LYS A 279 -3.59 -22.47 2.51
N VAL A 280 -3.50 -21.22 2.08
CA VAL A 280 -4.29 -20.71 0.94
C VAL A 280 -3.90 -21.45 -0.34
N ASN A 281 -2.62 -21.62 -0.63
CA ASN A 281 -2.15 -22.39 -1.78
C ASN A 281 -2.63 -23.85 -1.76
N GLU A 282 -2.60 -24.47 -0.58
CA GLU A 282 -3.13 -25.83 -0.38
C GLU A 282 -4.64 -25.90 -0.71
N LEU A 283 -5.43 -24.91 -0.27
CA LEU A 283 -6.88 -24.85 -0.54
C LEU A 283 -7.18 -24.59 -2.01
N ASP A 284 -6.37 -23.78 -2.68
CA ASP A 284 -6.48 -23.50 -4.11
C ASP A 284 -5.96 -24.67 -4.98
N GLY A 285 -5.36 -25.67 -4.35
CA GLY A 285 -4.78 -26.82 -5.05
C GLY A 285 -3.49 -26.48 -5.81
N VAL A 286 -2.85 -25.40 -5.46
CA VAL A 286 -1.55 -24.98 -6.00
C VAL A 286 -0.47 -25.60 -5.12
N GLU A 287 0.29 -26.54 -5.69
CA GLU A 287 1.52 -26.99 -5.03
C GLU A 287 2.56 -25.89 -5.17
N PRO A 288 3.18 -25.42 -4.06
CA PRO A 288 4.25 -24.44 -4.16
C PRO A 288 5.36 -25.04 -5.03
N SER A 289 5.57 -24.46 -6.20
CA SER A 289 6.66 -24.84 -7.07
C SER A 289 7.96 -24.27 -6.51
N TYR A 290 8.66 -25.05 -5.71
CA TYR A 290 10.02 -24.73 -5.24
C TYR A 290 11.08 -24.95 -6.32
N THR A 291 10.68 -25.00 -7.60
CA THR A 291 11.65 -25.01 -8.70
C THR A 291 12.27 -23.64 -8.75
N GLY A 292 13.52 -23.54 -8.31
CA GLY A 292 14.30 -22.31 -8.19
C GLY A 292 14.62 -21.58 -9.51
N ASP A 293 13.67 -21.59 -10.43
CA ASP A 293 13.75 -20.94 -11.74
C ASP A 293 12.87 -19.68 -11.79
N ASP A 294 12.02 -19.45 -10.77
CA ASP A 294 11.27 -18.23 -10.63
C ASP A 294 12.06 -17.25 -9.78
N ASP A 295 12.61 -16.25 -10.47
CA ASP A 295 13.34 -15.11 -9.91
C ASP A 295 12.35 -14.20 -9.16
N GLU A 296 11.84 -14.69 -8.01
CA GLU A 296 10.87 -13.97 -7.17
C GLU A 296 11.58 -13.29 -6.01
N HIS A 297 11.20 -12.03 -5.78
CA HIS A 297 11.67 -11.20 -4.67
C HIS A 297 10.55 -10.86 -3.71
N LEU A 298 10.84 -10.89 -2.41
CA LEU A 298 9.94 -10.39 -1.37
C LEU A 298 10.33 -8.97 -0.99
N ILE A 299 9.61 -8.02 -1.54
CA ILE A 299 9.83 -6.61 -1.31
C ILE A 299 9.02 -6.15 -0.10
N LEU A 300 9.69 -5.50 0.84
CA LEU A 300 9.07 -4.85 1.99
C LEU A 300 8.99 -3.35 1.74
N GLU A 301 7.77 -2.83 1.60
CA GLU A 301 7.49 -1.39 1.53
C GLU A 301 7.07 -0.92 2.92
N MET A 302 7.95 -0.21 3.60
CA MET A 302 7.78 0.22 4.98
C MET A 302 7.49 1.71 5.08
N HIS A 303 6.33 2.07 5.62
CA HIS A 303 5.94 3.45 5.93
C HIS A 303 6.27 3.72 7.39
N CYS A 304 7.30 4.49 7.67
CA CYS A 304 7.78 4.75 9.04
C CYS A 304 8.38 6.15 9.17
N ASP A 305 8.52 6.60 10.41
CA ASP A 305 9.17 7.86 10.74
C ASP A 305 10.64 7.60 11.06
N LEU A 306 11.54 8.23 10.31
CA LEU A 306 12.99 8.04 10.43
C LEU A 306 13.72 9.37 10.59
N ASP A 307 14.88 9.28 11.18
CA ASP A 307 15.90 10.34 11.21
C ASP A 307 17.03 9.86 10.29
N LEU A 308 17.09 10.42 9.08
CA LEU A 308 18.04 9.98 8.05
C LEU A 308 19.28 10.87 8.07
N PRO A 309 20.51 10.28 8.08
CA PRO A 309 21.76 11.03 8.01
C PRO A 309 21.80 11.94 6.77
N GLY A 310 22.08 13.22 6.97
CA GLY A 310 22.13 14.23 5.91
C GLY A 310 20.77 14.80 5.48
N PHE A 311 19.67 14.30 6.07
CA PHE A 311 18.29 14.76 5.80
C PHE A 311 17.51 15.01 7.10
N GLU A 312 18.23 15.26 8.19
CA GLU A 312 17.66 15.53 9.50
C GLU A 312 16.81 16.81 9.47
N ASP A 313 15.73 16.80 10.24
CA ASP A 313 14.97 18.02 10.44
C ASP A 313 15.66 18.96 11.42
N LYS A 314 15.60 20.27 11.18
CA LYS A 314 16.23 21.30 12.03
C LYS A 314 15.75 21.27 13.47
N ASP A 315 14.53 20.80 13.69
CA ASP A 315 13.88 20.70 15.00
C ASP A 315 14.09 19.33 15.67
N GLY A 316 14.87 18.41 15.05
CA GLY A 316 15.14 17.07 15.55
C GLY A 316 13.93 16.14 15.51
N ILE A 317 12.99 16.38 14.61
CA ILE A 317 11.78 15.58 14.41
C ILE A 317 12.09 14.48 13.40
N LYS A 318 11.66 13.25 13.70
CA LYS A 318 11.68 12.17 12.72
C LYS A 318 10.65 12.43 11.64
N LEU A 319 11.07 12.33 10.38
CA LEU A 319 10.22 12.58 9.24
C LEU A 319 9.62 11.29 8.68
N PRO A 320 8.39 11.35 8.13
CA PRO A 320 7.77 10.18 7.51
C PRO A 320 8.40 9.85 6.15
N TYR A 321 8.84 8.61 6.00
CA TYR A 321 9.39 8.05 4.76
C TYR A 321 8.69 6.76 4.35
N ILE A 322 8.84 6.42 3.08
CA ILE A 322 8.56 5.10 2.52
C ILE A 322 9.89 4.50 2.14
N VAL A 323 10.27 3.44 2.83
CA VAL A 323 11.48 2.67 2.55
C VAL A 323 11.08 1.37 1.89
N THR A 324 11.64 1.11 0.72
CA THR A 324 11.46 -0.15 0.01
C THR A 324 12.76 -0.93 0.01
N LEU A 325 12.71 -2.15 0.49
CA LEU A 325 13.88 -3.03 0.56
C LEU A 325 13.52 -4.44 0.12
N ASP A 326 14.48 -5.18 -0.40
CA ASP A 326 14.35 -6.62 -0.63
C ASP A 326 14.70 -7.38 0.67
N LYS A 327 13.81 -8.29 1.07
CA LYS A 327 13.99 -9.02 2.32
C LYS A 327 15.16 -9.99 2.30
N HIS A 328 15.43 -10.62 1.14
CA HIS A 328 16.44 -11.67 1.04
C HIS A 328 17.87 -11.11 0.96
N SER A 329 18.07 -10.16 0.07
CA SER A 329 19.39 -9.52 -0.10
C SER A 329 19.68 -8.46 0.96
N GLU A 330 18.69 -8.06 1.73
CA GLU A 330 18.77 -6.98 2.72
C GLU A 330 19.21 -5.64 2.13
N GLU A 331 18.91 -5.40 0.84
CA GLU A 331 19.27 -4.20 0.12
C GLU A 331 18.11 -3.20 0.03
N ILE A 332 18.39 -1.93 0.33
CA ILE A 332 17.44 -0.83 0.17
C ILE A 332 17.37 -0.42 -1.30
N LEU A 333 16.18 -0.47 -1.86
CA LEU A 333 15.87 -0.10 -3.24
C LEU A 333 15.49 1.35 -3.39
N SER A 334 14.71 1.87 -2.44
CA SER A 334 14.31 3.28 -2.45
C SER A 334 13.97 3.81 -1.07
N ILE A 335 14.25 5.10 -0.87
CA ILE A 335 13.78 5.87 0.28
C ILE A 335 13.12 7.13 -0.26
N ARG A 336 11.82 7.29 -0.02
CA ARG A 336 11.06 8.45 -0.51
C ARG A 336 10.34 9.16 0.62
N ARG A 337 10.22 10.48 0.51
CA ARG A 337 9.50 11.31 1.49
C ARG A 337 8.01 11.03 1.42
N ASN A 338 7.39 10.79 2.57
CA ASN A 338 5.96 10.47 2.70
C ASN A 338 5.15 11.63 3.31
N PHE A 339 5.48 12.85 2.95
CA PHE A 339 4.78 14.06 3.38
C PHE A 339 4.64 15.04 2.21
N ASP A 340 3.86 16.07 2.36
CA ASP A 340 3.74 17.11 1.35
C ASP A 340 4.81 18.18 1.59
N GLN A 341 5.49 18.62 0.52
CA GLN A 341 6.51 19.66 0.59
C GLN A 341 5.96 20.99 1.15
N ILE A 342 4.68 21.29 0.91
CA ILE A 342 4.03 22.53 1.33
C ILE A 342 3.52 22.43 2.78
N ASP A 343 3.31 21.23 3.29
CA ASP A 343 2.78 21.03 4.64
C ASP A 343 3.87 21.26 5.71
N ALA A 344 3.77 22.38 6.41
CA ALA A 344 4.68 22.71 7.51
C ALA A 344 4.63 21.69 8.67
N SER A 345 3.53 20.97 8.84
CA SER A 345 3.37 19.93 9.87
C SER A 345 3.93 18.57 9.45
N ARG A 346 4.33 18.42 8.18
CA ARG A 346 4.93 17.21 7.59
C ARG A 346 4.19 15.93 7.95
N LYS A 347 2.87 15.98 7.83
CA LYS A 347 2.00 14.85 8.12
C LYS A 347 2.21 13.72 7.14
N LYS A 348 2.26 12.50 7.67
CA LYS A 348 2.33 11.26 6.90
C LYS A 348 1.14 11.16 5.94
N LYS A 349 1.42 10.97 4.64
CA LYS A 349 0.39 10.65 3.65
C LYS A 349 -0.11 9.23 3.90
N GLN A 350 -1.43 9.05 3.81
CA GLN A 350 -2.09 7.76 4.06
C GLN A 350 -2.45 7.10 2.73
N TYR A 351 -1.86 5.96 2.45
CA TYR A 351 -2.12 5.17 1.24
C TYR A 351 -3.03 3.98 1.51
N PHE A 352 -3.14 3.53 2.76
CA PHE A 352 -3.91 2.35 3.13
C PHE A 352 -5.20 2.75 3.82
N VAL A 353 -6.29 2.04 3.48
CA VAL A 353 -7.60 2.13 4.13
C VAL A 353 -7.88 0.80 4.81
N HIS A 354 -8.16 0.83 6.10
CA HIS A 354 -8.46 -0.34 6.89
C HIS A 354 -9.97 -0.57 6.99
N TYR A 355 -10.42 -1.75 6.58
CA TYR A 355 -11.78 -2.24 6.73
C TYR A 355 -11.81 -3.27 7.85
N LYS A 356 -12.69 -3.06 8.84
CA LYS A 356 -12.91 -4.00 9.95
C LYS A 356 -14.33 -4.57 9.84
N PHE A 357 -14.45 -5.90 9.92
CA PHE A 357 -15.76 -6.56 9.95
C PHE A 357 -16.44 -6.31 11.31
N LEU A 358 -15.75 -6.68 12.37
CA LEU A 358 -16.11 -6.30 13.74
C LEU A 358 -14.88 -5.72 14.44
N PRO A 359 -15.04 -4.69 15.29
CA PRO A 359 -13.93 -4.17 16.09
C PRO A 359 -13.30 -5.28 16.93
N GLY A 360 -11.97 -5.44 16.83
CA GLY A 360 -11.20 -6.35 17.65
C GLY A 360 -10.74 -5.71 18.96
N LEU A 361 -10.00 -6.47 19.77
CA LEU A 361 -9.35 -5.98 20.99
C LEU A 361 -8.01 -5.32 20.73
N GLY A 362 -7.42 -5.58 19.54
CA GLY A 362 -6.19 -4.96 19.04
C GLY A 362 -6.42 -4.28 17.71
N PHE A 363 -5.34 -4.14 16.93
CA PHE A 363 -5.39 -3.51 15.62
C PHE A 363 -6.33 -4.25 14.66
N TYR A 364 -6.23 -5.59 14.60
CA TYR A 364 -7.02 -6.42 13.69
C TYR A 364 -8.44 -6.66 14.22
N GLY A 365 -9.42 -6.70 13.32
CA GLY A 365 -10.82 -6.96 13.62
C GLY A 365 -11.11 -8.46 13.78
N PHE A 366 -12.29 -8.76 14.32
CA PHE A 366 -12.82 -10.12 14.39
C PHE A 366 -13.63 -10.45 13.14
N GLY A 367 -13.35 -11.61 12.53
CA GLY A 367 -14.12 -12.19 11.43
C GLY A 367 -15.06 -13.29 11.87
N LEU A 368 -15.79 -13.86 10.92
CA LEU A 368 -16.67 -15.01 11.13
C LEU A 368 -15.91 -16.24 11.63
N ILE A 369 -14.64 -16.38 11.31
CA ILE A 369 -13.76 -17.41 11.88
C ILE A 369 -13.81 -17.39 13.40
N HIS A 370 -13.71 -16.23 14.03
CA HIS A 370 -13.73 -16.05 15.46
C HIS A 370 -15.11 -16.34 16.07
N MET A 371 -16.18 -16.02 15.33
CA MET A 371 -17.56 -16.15 15.83
C MET A 371 -18.15 -17.54 15.58
N LEU A 372 -17.96 -18.07 14.41
CA LEU A 372 -18.60 -19.30 13.94
C LEU A 372 -17.66 -20.51 13.93
N GLY A 373 -16.34 -20.30 14.06
CA GLY A 373 -15.35 -21.38 13.96
C GLY A 373 -15.63 -22.54 14.93
N GLY A 374 -15.95 -22.26 16.17
CA GLY A 374 -16.32 -23.27 17.15
C GLY A 374 -17.58 -24.06 16.77
N LEU A 375 -18.60 -23.38 16.25
CA LEU A 375 -19.85 -24.01 15.79
C LEU A 375 -19.63 -24.84 14.54
N SER A 376 -18.88 -24.34 13.56
CA SER A 376 -18.52 -25.04 12.32
C SER A 376 -17.76 -26.34 12.63
N ARG A 377 -16.78 -26.26 13.54
CA ARG A 377 -16.03 -27.43 14.00
C ARG A 377 -16.90 -28.48 14.69
N THR A 378 -17.81 -28.04 15.55
CA THR A 378 -18.76 -28.93 16.24
C THR A 378 -19.73 -29.56 15.24
N ALA A 379 -20.31 -28.81 14.33
CA ALA A 379 -21.21 -29.31 13.29
C ALA A 379 -20.50 -30.36 12.40
N THR A 380 -19.27 -30.07 11.97
CA THR A 380 -18.43 -30.99 11.20
C THR A 380 -18.17 -32.30 11.98
N SER A 381 -17.85 -32.20 13.26
CA SER A 381 -17.59 -33.39 14.11
C SER A 381 -18.84 -34.26 14.25
N VAL A 382 -20.00 -33.66 14.52
CA VAL A 382 -21.27 -34.39 14.63
C VAL A 382 -21.66 -35.01 13.30
N LEU A 383 -21.51 -34.30 12.19
CA LEU A 383 -21.81 -34.83 10.85
C LEU A 383 -20.93 -36.01 10.49
N ARG A 384 -19.62 -35.95 10.77
CA ARG A 384 -18.68 -37.07 10.59
C ARG A 384 -19.08 -38.29 11.41
N GLN A 385 -19.39 -38.09 12.69
CA GLN A 385 -19.83 -39.19 13.56
C GLN A 385 -21.13 -39.85 13.07
N LEU A 386 -22.08 -39.05 12.57
CA LEU A 386 -23.34 -39.55 12.03
C LEU A 386 -23.12 -40.40 10.77
N ILE A 387 -22.27 -39.95 9.85
CA ILE A 387 -21.94 -40.67 8.64
C ILE A 387 -21.17 -41.95 8.97
N ASP A 388 -20.15 -41.88 9.83
CA ASP A 388 -19.34 -43.02 10.24
C ASP A 388 -20.18 -44.08 10.94
N ALA A 389 -21.12 -43.68 11.83
CA ALA A 389 -22.06 -44.60 12.47
C ALA A 389 -23.08 -45.27 11.51
N GLY A 390 -23.39 -44.58 10.38
CA GLY A 390 -24.28 -45.11 9.35
C GLY A 390 -23.59 -46.03 8.32
N THR A 391 -22.26 -46.02 8.28
CA THR A 391 -21.44 -46.84 7.38
C THR A 391 -20.89 -48.10 8.05
N LEU A 392 -20.92 -48.19 9.37
CA LEU A 392 -20.59 -49.34 10.19
C LEU A 392 -21.82 -50.23 10.35
#